data_5e87555c261222ed9819bab4a1d2f374
#
_entry.id   5e87555c261222ed9819bab4a1d2f374
#
_cell.length_a   1.000
_cell.length_b   1.000
_cell.length_c   1.000
_cell.angle_alpha   90.00
_cell.angle_beta   90.00
_cell.angle_gamma   90.00
#
_symmetry.space_group_name_H-M   'P 1'
#
loop_
_entity.id
_entity.type
_entity.pdbx_description
1 polymer ?
#
loop_
_entity_poly.entity_id
_entity_poly.type
_entity_poly.pdbx_seq_one_letter_code
_entity_poly.pdbx_strand_id
1 'polypeptide(L)' 'MSRIILNRQFIVDKGREIYYKIRPELKKKYNEGHYVTIEVNSGKYFIGKTPIEAMDIAKKHFPKRKFYMAQVGSMTSLMK' A
#
# COMPACT_ATOMS: atom_id res chain seq x y z
N MET A 1 -17.76 -0.36 -21.40
CA MET A 1 -17.01 -0.48 -21.14
C MET A 1 -16.51 -0.33 -20.50
N SER A 2 -16.48 -0.45 -20.23
CA SER A 2 -15.81 -0.07 -19.72
C SER A 2 -14.77 -0.63 -19.34
N ARG A 3 -13.92 -0.35 -19.56
CA ARG A 3 -12.80 -0.93 -19.15
C ARG A 3 -12.44 -0.43 -17.86
N ILE A 4 -12.01 -1.25 -17.01
CA ILE A 4 -11.51 -0.84 -15.74
C ILE A 4 -10.10 -0.47 -15.90
N ILE A 5 -9.81 0.75 -15.58
CA ILE A 5 -8.47 1.22 -15.72
C ILE A 5 -7.94 1.54 -14.34
N LEU A 6 -6.79 1.00 -14.01
CA LEU A 6 -6.15 1.28 -12.74
C LEU A 6 -5.41 2.59 -12.88
N ASN A 7 -6.15 3.68 -12.97
CA ASN A 7 -5.53 4.98 -13.05
C ASN A 7 -5.09 5.41 -11.67
N ARG A 8 -4.39 6.53 -11.63
CA ARG A 8 -3.82 7.01 -10.38
C ARG A 8 -4.89 7.24 -9.32
N GLN A 9 -6.01 7.81 -9.71
CA GLN A 9 -7.07 8.13 -8.75
C GLN A 9 -7.63 6.87 -8.13
N PHE A 10 -7.87 5.84 -8.95
CA PHE A 10 -8.38 4.58 -8.45
C PHE A 10 -7.41 3.96 -7.45
N ILE A 11 -6.12 3.98 -7.80
CA ILE A 11 -5.10 3.37 -6.94
C ILE A 11 -5.04 4.10 -5.60
N VAL A 12 -5.09 5.42 -5.61
CA VAL A 12 -5.04 6.20 -4.39
C VAL A 12 -6.28 5.95 -3.54
N ASP A 13 -7.45 5.99 -4.15
CA ASP A 13 -8.69 5.81 -3.40
C ASP A 13 -8.79 4.42 -2.80
N LYS A 14 -8.50 3.40 -3.60
CA LYS A 14 -8.61 2.03 -3.13
C LYS A 14 -7.52 1.72 -2.12
N GLY A 15 -6.31 2.19 -2.38
CA GLY A 15 -5.22 1.96 -1.45
C GLY A 15 -5.45 2.62 -0.12
N ARG A 16 -5.99 3.83 -0.12
CA ARG A 16 -6.30 4.54 1.11
C ARG A 16 -7.37 3.80 1.90
N GLU A 17 -8.38 3.31 1.20
CA GLU A 17 -9.45 2.55 1.85
C GLU A 17 -8.90 1.31 2.53
N ILE A 18 -8.05 0.57 1.82
CA ILE A 18 -7.45 -0.63 2.38
C ILE A 18 -6.54 -0.27 3.56
N TYR A 19 -5.75 0.79 3.41
CA TYR A 19 -4.84 1.20 4.47
C TYR A 19 -5.58 1.52 5.76
N TYR A 20 -6.70 2.23 5.66
CA TYR A 20 -7.46 2.56 6.86
C TYR A 20 -8.04 1.33 7.53
N LYS A 21 -8.35 0.30 6.77
CA LYS A 21 -8.86 -0.93 7.35
C LYS A 21 -7.79 -1.70 8.11
N ILE A 22 -6.57 -1.71 7.58
CA ILE A 22 -5.50 -2.50 8.19
C ILE A 22 -4.64 -1.70 9.16
N ARG A 23 -4.80 -0.39 9.16
CA ARG A 23 -3.94 0.49 9.95
C ARG A 23 -3.93 0.16 11.45
N PRO A 24 -5.07 -0.10 12.11
CA PRO A 24 -5.01 -0.41 13.53
C PRO A 24 -4.18 -1.65 13.83
N GLU A 25 -4.28 -2.65 12.96
CA GLU A 25 -3.52 -3.87 13.15
C GLU A 25 -2.04 -3.65 12.89
N LEU A 26 -1.75 -2.85 11.87
CA LEU A 26 -0.36 -2.54 11.56
C LEU A 26 0.31 -1.80 12.71
N LYS A 27 -0.40 -0.89 13.34
CA LYS A 27 0.17 -0.13 14.44
C LYS A 27 0.47 -1.01 15.64
N LYS A 28 -0.26 -2.10 15.79
CA LYS A 28 0.01 -3.04 16.88
C LYS A 28 1.22 -3.90 16.59
N LYS A 29 1.43 -4.26 15.34
CA LYS A 29 2.47 -5.21 14.97
C LYS A 29 3.81 -4.54 14.63
N TYR A 30 3.77 -3.32 14.11
CA TYR A 30 4.96 -2.67 13.59
C TYR A 30 5.15 -1.31 14.20
N ASN A 31 6.40 -0.92 14.33
CA ASN A 31 6.72 0.40 14.83
C ASN A 31 6.34 1.45 13.81
N GLU A 32 6.08 2.64 14.30
CA GLU A 32 5.89 3.77 13.41
C GLU A 32 7.15 3.96 12.59
N GLY A 33 6.96 4.35 11.35
CA GLY A 33 8.09 4.54 10.47
C GLY A 33 8.29 3.42 9.49
N HIS A 34 7.72 2.26 9.76
CA HIS A 34 7.72 1.21 8.73
C HIS A 34 6.83 1.64 7.58
N TYR A 35 7.09 1.05 6.42
CA TYR A 35 6.33 1.36 5.22
C TYR A 35 5.53 0.16 4.79
N VAL A 36 4.33 0.41 4.29
CA VAL A 36 3.46 -0.64 3.80
C VAL A 36 3.16 -0.39 2.33
N THR A 37 3.31 -1.43 1.53
CA THR A 37 2.96 -1.39 0.11
C THR A 37 1.75 -2.28 -0.08
N ILE A 38 0.69 -1.74 -0.64
CA ILE A 38 -0.58 -2.42 -0.80
C ILE A 38 -0.84 -2.68 -2.26
N GLU A 39 -1.11 -3.94 -2.60
CA GLU A 39 -1.52 -4.28 -3.95
C GLU A 39 -3.04 -4.09 -4.00
N VAL A 40 -3.48 -3.09 -4.75
CA VAL A 40 -4.86 -2.61 -4.63
C VAL A 40 -5.90 -3.58 -5.15
N ASN A 41 -5.53 -4.48 -6.06
CA ASN A 41 -6.50 -5.44 -6.59
C ASN A 41 -6.80 -6.56 -5.61
N SER A 42 -5.79 -7.05 -4.93
CA SER A 42 -5.96 -8.18 -4.02
C SER A 42 -6.16 -7.73 -2.58
N GLY A 43 -5.71 -6.53 -2.25
CA GLY A 43 -5.73 -6.06 -0.88
C GLY A 43 -4.59 -6.58 -0.04
N LYS A 44 -3.68 -7.35 -0.62
CA LYS A 44 -2.53 -7.85 0.12
C LYS A 44 -1.52 -6.74 0.33
N TYR A 45 -0.79 -6.82 1.43
CA TYR A 45 0.17 -5.78 1.74
C TYR A 45 1.49 -6.37 2.19
N PHE A 46 2.53 -5.55 2.11
CA PHE A 46 3.89 -5.95 2.41
C PHE A 46 4.56 -4.84 3.21
N ILE A 47 5.34 -5.23 4.19
CA ILE A 47 5.95 -4.28 5.12
C ILE A 47 7.45 -4.23 4.91
N GLY A 48 8.01 -3.04 4.96
CA GLY A 48 9.46 -2.87 4.89
C GLY A 48 9.89 -1.73 5.80
N LYS A 49 11.16 -1.69 6.11
CA LYS A 49 11.70 -0.63 6.94
C LYS A 49 11.95 0.64 6.14
N THR A 50 12.08 0.49 4.84
CA THR A 50 12.25 1.62 3.93
C THR A 50 11.25 1.50 2.80
N PRO A 51 10.97 2.61 2.10
CA PRO A 51 10.05 2.53 0.95
C PRO A 51 10.55 1.56 -0.11
N ILE A 52 11.86 1.55 -0.36
CA ILE A 52 12.42 0.69 -1.38
C ILE A 52 12.25 -0.78 -0.98
N GLU A 53 12.50 -1.09 0.27
CA GLU A 53 12.35 -2.47 0.74
C GLU A 53 10.90 -2.93 0.61
N ALA A 54 9.97 -2.11 1.05
CA ALA A 54 8.55 -2.47 0.97
C ALA A 54 8.12 -2.69 -0.47
N MET A 55 8.59 -1.82 -1.37
CA MET A 55 8.23 -1.94 -2.77
C MET A 55 8.87 -3.18 -3.40
N ASP A 56 10.12 -3.47 -3.06
CA ASP A 56 10.80 -4.64 -3.63
C ASP A 56 10.11 -5.93 -3.23
N ILE A 57 9.70 -6.03 -1.97
CA ILE A 57 8.98 -7.21 -1.51
C ILE A 57 7.66 -7.36 -2.28
N ALA A 58 6.93 -6.26 -2.42
CA ALA A 58 5.67 -6.29 -3.14
C ALA A 58 5.86 -6.71 -4.60
N LYS A 59 6.91 -6.21 -5.23
CA LYS A 59 7.15 -6.52 -6.62
C LYS A 59 7.56 -7.98 -6.84
N LYS A 60 8.17 -8.58 -5.84
CA LYS A 60 8.50 -10.01 -5.94
C LYS A 60 7.24 -10.86 -5.98
N HIS A 61 6.20 -10.42 -5.28
CA HIS A 61 4.94 -11.16 -5.25
C HIS A 61 4.02 -10.79 -6.40
N PHE A 62 4.04 -9.54 -6.82
CA PHE A 62 3.16 -9.03 -7.86
C PHE A 62 3.95 -8.16 -8.82
N PRO A 63 4.77 -8.76 -9.69
CA PRO A 63 5.73 -7.96 -10.49
C PRO A 63 5.09 -6.96 -11.45
N LYS A 64 3.83 -7.15 -11.83
CA LYS A 64 3.21 -6.28 -12.83
C LYS A 64 1.95 -5.62 -12.32
N ARG A 65 1.85 -5.42 -11.02
CA ARG A 65 0.67 -4.81 -10.44
C ARG A 65 0.94 -3.38 -10.00
N LYS A 66 -0.14 -2.71 -9.67
CA LYS A 66 -0.06 -1.34 -9.16
C LYS A 66 -0.16 -1.34 -7.66
N PHE A 67 0.61 -0.47 -7.03
CA PHE A 67 0.71 -0.45 -5.59
C PHE A 67 0.42 0.93 -5.02
N TYR A 68 -0.08 0.93 -3.79
CA TYR A 68 -0.24 2.12 -2.99
C TYR A 68 0.69 1.99 -1.79
N MET A 69 1.41 3.05 -1.46
CA MET A 69 2.36 2.99 -0.35
C MET A 69 2.02 4.03 0.70
N ALA A 70 2.17 3.65 1.95
CA ALA A 70 1.94 4.54 3.08
C ALA A 70 2.94 4.22 4.17
N GLN A 71 3.08 5.14 5.10
CA GLN A 71 3.94 4.93 6.26
C GLN A 71 3.08 4.56 7.46
N VAL A 72 3.46 3.49 8.14
CA VAL A 72 2.70 3.01 9.29
C VAL A 72 2.70 4.09 10.37
N GLY A 73 1.52 4.34 10.92
CA GLY A 73 1.38 5.33 11.96
C GLY A 73 1.18 6.75 11.47
N SER A 74 1.35 6.97 10.16
CA SER A 74 1.19 8.29 9.58
C SER A 74 -0.20 8.43 9.00
N MET A 75 -0.74 9.64 9.08
CA MET A 75 -2.00 9.95 8.41
C MET A 75 -1.79 10.31 6.97
N THR A 76 -0.56 10.56 6.58
CA THR A 76 -0.24 11.05 5.25
C THR A 76 0.32 9.95 4.40
N SER A 77 -0.25 9.79 3.22
CA SER A 77 0.25 8.84 2.24
C SER A 77 1.47 9.42 1.55
N LEU A 78 2.37 8.55 1.14
CA LEU A 78 3.50 8.96 0.33
C LEU A 78 3.11 9.18 -1.12
N MET A 79 1.95 8.69 -1.51
CA MET A 79 1.43 8.85 -2.86
C MET A 79 0.47 10.02 -2.86
N LYS A 80 0.96 11.15 -3.22
CA LYS A 80 0.10 12.32 -3.25
C LYS A 80 -0.30 12.71 -4.64
#